data_728d72ea61e51172e0a9c574a0aea118
#
_entry.id   728d72ea61e51172e0a9c574a0aea118
#
_cell.length_a   1.000
_cell.length_b   1.000
_cell.length_c   1.000
_cell.angle_alpha   90.00
_cell.angle_beta   90.00
_cell.angle_gamma   90.00
#
_symmetry.space_group_name_H-M   'P 1'
#
loop_
_entity.id
_entity.type
_entity.pdbx_description
1 polymer ?
#
loop_
_entity_poly.entity_id
_entity_poly.type
_entity_poly.pdbx_seq_one_letter_code
_entity_poly.pdbx_strand_id
1 'polypeptide(L)'
;MRSSGQPTGTDREEDVNPLICIRGSASPGHSYPMASLYMRNTGDSPMEITFSTNPADAMTWLKVSPVEILPGQSASIPLTLVVPSNAGPGENYVILTAGATHFDVRFSVGVPPPRECLAAGYKPPPGTSPLVFLWLIVLVVIIPVAFWVRSRLSGRL
;
A
#
# COMPACT_ATOMS: atom_id res chain seq x y z
N MET A 1 -29.97 -47.09 -29.06
CA MET A 1 -29.80 -46.51 -27.72
C MET A 1 -28.44 -45.83 -27.67
N ARG A 2 -28.41 -44.50 -27.78
CA ARG A 2 -27.17 -43.69 -27.66
C ARG A 2 -27.19 -43.03 -26.29
N SER A 3 -26.25 -43.42 -25.45
CA SER A 3 -26.00 -42.76 -24.16
C SER A 3 -25.19 -41.50 -24.41
N SER A 4 -25.81 -40.34 -24.24
CA SER A 4 -25.15 -39.04 -24.25
C SER A 4 -24.51 -38.85 -22.89
N GLY A 5 -23.19 -39.04 -22.82
CA GLY A 5 -22.38 -38.61 -21.67
C GLY A 5 -22.36 -37.09 -21.62
N GLN A 6 -22.93 -36.55 -20.58
CA GLN A 6 -22.83 -35.15 -20.20
C GLN A 6 -21.41 -34.90 -19.64
N PRO A 7 -20.66 -33.94 -20.14
CA PRO A 7 -19.42 -33.54 -19.47
C PRO A 7 -19.80 -32.74 -18.24
N THR A 8 -19.61 -33.33 -17.06
CA THR A 8 -19.55 -32.59 -15.79
C THR A 8 -18.27 -31.79 -15.77
N GLY A 9 -18.32 -30.61 -16.39
CA GLY A 9 -17.33 -29.58 -16.17
C GLY A 9 -17.52 -29.04 -14.78
N THR A 10 -16.78 -29.54 -13.83
CA THR A 10 -16.52 -28.86 -12.57
C THR A 10 -15.56 -27.71 -12.93
N ASP A 11 -16.13 -26.57 -13.33
CA ASP A 11 -15.41 -25.31 -13.26
C ASP A 11 -15.12 -25.07 -11.78
N ARG A 12 -13.97 -25.58 -11.33
CA ARG A 12 -13.33 -25.07 -10.15
C ARG A 12 -12.97 -23.63 -10.51
N GLU A 13 -13.79 -22.70 -10.10
CA GLU A 13 -13.40 -21.32 -9.91
C GLU A 13 -12.19 -21.40 -8.98
N GLU A 14 -11.01 -21.33 -9.56
CA GLU A 14 -9.76 -21.23 -8.83
C GLU A 14 -9.89 -19.94 -8.06
N ASP A 15 -10.01 -20.04 -6.74
CA ASP A 15 -10.18 -18.92 -5.81
C ASP A 15 -8.87 -18.11 -5.84
N VAL A 16 -8.69 -17.32 -6.91
CA VAL A 16 -7.49 -16.52 -7.12
C VAL A 16 -7.59 -15.32 -6.18
N ASN A 17 -6.76 -15.30 -5.16
CA ASN A 17 -6.67 -14.16 -4.26
C ASN A 17 -6.41 -12.87 -5.05
N PRO A 18 -7.10 -11.77 -4.74
CA PRO A 18 -6.82 -10.48 -5.37
C PRO A 18 -5.36 -10.08 -5.17
N LEU A 19 -4.68 -9.75 -6.27
CA LEU A 19 -3.29 -9.34 -6.28
C LEU A 19 -3.16 -7.85 -5.98
N ILE A 20 -2.38 -7.52 -4.96
CA ILE A 20 -1.99 -6.15 -4.61
C ILE A 20 -0.49 -6.03 -4.80
N CYS A 21 -0.04 -5.18 -5.73
CA CYS A 21 1.38 -5.00 -5.91
C CYS A 21 1.78 -3.60 -6.37
N ILE A 22 3.06 -3.27 -6.18
CA ILE A 22 3.67 -2.02 -6.62
C ILE A 22 4.30 -2.24 -8.00
N ARG A 23 4.02 -1.33 -8.94
CA ARG A 23 4.54 -1.37 -10.33
C ARG A 23 6.03 -1.00 -10.43
N GLY A 24 6.71 -0.76 -9.35
CA GLY A 24 8.12 -0.37 -9.32
C GLY A 24 8.88 -1.08 -8.21
N SER A 25 10.18 -0.86 -8.17
CA SER A 25 11.01 -1.31 -7.06
C SER A 25 10.86 -0.36 -5.87
N ALA A 26 10.64 -0.92 -4.68
CA ALA A 26 10.65 -0.17 -3.44
C ALA A 26 12.09 0.06 -2.96
N SER A 27 12.31 1.17 -2.27
CA SER A 27 13.60 1.53 -1.68
C SER A 27 13.57 1.37 -0.17
N PRO A 28 14.63 0.87 0.46
CA PRO A 28 14.74 0.81 1.91
C PRO A 28 14.53 2.17 2.57
N GLY A 29 13.88 2.18 3.74
CA GLY A 29 13.58 3.40 4.51
C GLY A 29 12.44 4.26 3.97
N HIS A 30 11.71 3.81 2.94
CA HIS A 30 10.61 4.55 2.32
C HIS A 30 9.26 3.91 2.59
N SER A 31 8.22 4.73 2.53
CA SER A 31 6.83 4.28 2.62
C SER A 31 6.09 4.53 1.31
N TYR A 32 5.28 3.56 0.89
CA TYR A 32 4.55 3.60 -0.37
C TYR A 32 3.07 3.33 -0.10
N PRO A 33 2.17 4.26 -0.45
CA PRO A 33 0.75 3.95 -0.46
C PRO A 33 0.52 2.85 -1.51
N MET A 34 -0.23 1.83 -1.13
CA MET A 34 -0.69 0.76 -2.01
C MET A 34 -2.17 0.98 -2.38
N ALA A 35 -2.78 0.00 -3.03
CA ALA A 35 -4.22 0.04 -3.27
C ALA A 35 -4.99 0.04 -1.95
N SER A 36 -6.13 0.74 -1.91
CA SER A 36 -7.05 0.63 -0.78
C SER A 36 -7.91 -0.62 -0.90
N LEU A 37 -8.12 -1.31 0.22
CA LEU A 37 -9.03 -2.44 0.32
C LEU A 37 -10.45 -1.89 0.43
N TYR A 38 -11.35 -2.30 -0.47
CA TYR A 38 -12.75 -1.93 -0.39
C TYR A 38 -13.55 -3.10 0.17
N MET A 39 -14.18 -2.90 1.31
CA MET A 39 -14.96 -3.92 2.02
C MET A 39 -16.35 -3.42 2.33
N ARG A 40 -17.35 -4.30 2.20
CA ARG A 40 -18.73 -4.00 2.51
C ARG A 40 -19.27 -5.01 3.51
N ASN A 41 -19.94 -4.52 4.54
CA ASN A 41 -20.69 -5.36 5.46
C ASN A 41 -22.09 -5.63 4.89
N THR A 42 -22.36 -6.86 4.48
CA THR A 42 -23.66 -7.31 3.98
C THR A 42 -24.48 -8.04 5.05
N GLY A 43 -23.94 -8.18 6.27
CA GLY A 43 -24.62 -8.78 7.41
C GLY A 43 -25.47 -7.78 8.18
N ASP A 44 -26.17 -8.30 9.21
CA ASP A 44 -27.11 -7.54 10.05
C ASP A 44 -26.46 -7.02 11.35
N SER A 45 -25.19 -7.33 11.58
CA SER A 45 -24.44 -6.94 12.78
C SER A 45 -23.17 -6.17 12.39
N PRO A 46 -22.62 -5.31 13.26
CA PRO A 46 -21.32 -4.69 13.04
C PRO A 46 -20.25 -5.74 12.78
N MET A 47 -19.38 -5.48 11.79
CA MET A 47 -18.30 -6.37 11.39
C MET A 47 -16.96 -5.70 11.69
N GLU A 48 -16.19 -6.28 12.59
CA GLU A 48 -14.82 -5.86 12.86
C GLU A 48 -13.88 -6.57 11.90
N ILE A 49 -13.10 -5.80 11.15
CA ILE A 49 -12.06 -6.31 10.25
C ILE A 49 -10.72 -6.20 10.95
N THR A 50 -10.16 -7.34 11.28
CA THR A 50 -8.80 -7.48 11.79
C THR A 50 -7.89 -7.95 10.66
N PHE A 51 -6.60 -7.63 10.75
CA PHE A 51 -5.60 -7.96 9.74
C PHE A 51 -4.52 -8.85 10.32
N SER A 52 -4.10 -9.82 9.52
CA SER A 52 -2.94 -10.65 9.80
C SER A 52 -2.16 -10.91 8.51
N THR A 53 -0.91 -11.29 8.63
CA THR A 53 -0.06 -11.61 7.48
C THR A 53 0.56 -12.99 7.63
N ASN A 54 0.87 -13.59 6.49
CA ASN A 54 1.72 -14.77 6.42
C ASN A 54 2.88 -14.50 5.44
N PRO A 55 4.13 -14.45 5.92
CA PRO A 55 4.55 -14.67 7.32
C PRO A 55 4.11 -13.54 8.27
N ALA A 56 4.00 -13.86 9.58
CA ALA A 56 3.44 -12.94 10.58
C ALA A 56 4.29 -11.68 10.81
N ASP A 57 5.60 -11.76 10.67
CA ASP A 57 6.55 -10.66 10.78
C ASP A 57 6.38 -9.62 9.65
N ALA A 58 5.77 -10.01 8.53
CA ALA A 58 5.48 -9.10 7.43
C ALA A 58 4.48 -7.99 7.80
N MET A 59 3.74 -8.10 8.91
CA MET A 59 2.92 -6.99 9.45
C MET A 59 3.75 -5.75 9.81
N THR A 60 5.03 -5.89 10.06
CA THR A 60 5.93 -4.74 10.29
C THR A 60 6.15 -3.92 9.03
N TRP A 61 5.94 -4.52 7.86
CA TRP A 61 6.10 -3.90 6.55
C TRP A 61 4.79 -3.36 5.98
N LEU A 62 3.65 -3.85 6.47
CA LEU A 62 2.33 -3.45 6.00
C LEU A 62 1.60 -2.66 7.10
N LYS A 63 1.32 -1.38 6.82
CA LYS A 63 0.53 -0.52 7.70
C LYS A 63 -0.92 -0.55 7.26
N VAL A 64 -1.75 -1.16 8.07
CA VAL A 64 -3.20 -1.21 7.92
C VAL A 64 -3.82 -1.16 9.33
N SER A 65 -4.95 -0.48 9.47
CA SER A 65 -5.62 -0.35 10.77
C SER A 65 -6.89 -1.18 10.79
N PRO A 66 -7.20 -1.85 11.91
CA PRO A 66 -8.51 -2.47 12.11
C PRO A 66 -9.63 -1.45 11.90
N VAL A 67 -10.75 -1.90 11.38
CA VAL A 67 -11.91 -1.06 11.12
C VAL A 67 -13.18 -1.81 11.47
N GLU A 68 -14.15 -1.11 12.05
CA GLU A 68 -15.50 -1.58 12.25
C GLU A 68 -16.40 -1.05 11.13
N ILE A 69 -17.16 -1.95 10.49
CA ILE A 69 -18.09 -1.61 9.41
C ILE A 69 -19.49 -1.94 9.86
N LEU A 70 -20.35 -0.93 9.97
CA LEU A 70 -21.74 -1.11 10.35
C LEU A 70 -22.55 -1.83 9.26
N PRO A 71 -23.69 -2.47 9.61
CA PRO A 71 -24.56 -3.15 8.65
C PRO A 71 -24.89 -2.30 7.43
N GLY A 72 -24.73 -2.86 6.23
CA GLY A 72 -25.01 -2.21 4.96
C GLY A 72 -24.00 -1.15 4.53
N GLN A 73 -23.03 -0.81 5.37
CA GLN A 73 -21.98 0.18 5.06
C GLN A 73 -20.78 -0.45 4.34
N SER A 74 -19.99 0.43 3.74
CA SER A 74 -18.71 0.08 3.09
C SER A 74 -17.59 0.92 3.65
N ALA A 75 -16.39 0.36 3.70
CA ALA A 75 -15.17 1.07 4.09
C ALA A 75 -14.08 0.91 3.01
N SER A 76 -13.31 1.98 2.81
CA SER A 76 -12.08 1.97 2.03
C SER A 76 -10.91 2.04 3.00
N ILE A 77 -10.14 0.98 3.09
CA ILE A 77 -9.08 0.80 4.10
C ILE A 77 -7.74 1.00 3.40
N PRO A 78 -7.02 2.08 3.70
CA PRO A 78 -5.73 2.34 3.06
C PRO A 78 -4.68 1.34 3.53
N LEU A 79 -3.94 0.79 2.58
CA LEU A 79 -2.78 -0.08 2.81
C LEU A 79 -1.51 0.69 2.46
N THR A 80 -0.55 0.72 3.37
CA THR A 80 0.76 1.36 3.15
C THR A 80 1.87 0.35 3.37
N LEU A 81 2.75 0.20 2.38
CA LEU A 81 4.01 -0.54 2.53
C LEU A 81 5.05 0.37 3.19
N VAL A 82 5.66 -0.09 4.27
CA VAL A 82 6.76 0.57 4.98
C VAL A 82 7.99 -0.32 4.87
N VAL A 83 8.95 0.07 4.05
CA VAL A 83 10.17 -0.71 3.84
C VAL A 83 11.20 -0.35 4.90
N PRO A 84 11.64 -1.29 5.76
CA PRO A 84 12.70 -1.01 6.74
C PRO A 84 13.97 -0.51 6.07
N SER A 85 14.74 0.35 6.76
CA SER A 85 16.00 0.89 6.23
C SER A 85 17.08 -0.17 6.02
N ASN A 86 16.98 -1.29 6.72
CA ASN A 86 17.88 -2.44 6.59
C ASN A 86 17.34 -3.55 5.70
N ALA A 87 16.27 -3.29 4.93
CA ALA A 87 15.70 -4.27 4.01
C ALA A 87 16.71 -4.64 2.93
N GLY A 88 16.98 -5.93 2.77
CA GLY A 88 17.80 -6.47 1.71
C GLY A 88 17.08 -6.45 0.35
N PRO A 89 17.83 -6.49 -0.77
CA PRO A 89 17.23 -6.58 -2.09
C PRO A 89 16.56 -7.94 -2.31
N GLY A 90 15.42 -7.94 -3.00
CA GLY A 90 14.70 -9.17 -3.31
C GLY A 90 13.22 -8.94 -3.63
N GLU A 91 12.58 -10.01 -4.08
CA GLU A 91 11.12 -10.09 -4.22
C GLU A 91 10.51 -10.57 -2.90
N ASN A 92 9.42 -9.94 -2.50
CA ASN A 92 8.70 -10.27 -1.29
C ASN A 92 7.25 -10.62 -1.64
N TYR A 93 6.78 -11.69 -1.02
CA TYR A 93 5.42 -12.18 -1.15
C TYR A 93 4.81 -12.33 0.24
N VAL A 94 3.64 -11.75 0.43
CA VAL A 94 2.92 -11.76 1.70
C VAL A 94 1.45 -12.04 1.44
N ILE A 95 0.86 -12.97 2.16
CA ILE A 95 -0.59 -13.14 2.19
C ILE A 95 -1.13 -12.23 3.28
N LEU A 96 -1.91 -11.21 2.91
CA LEU A 96 -2.65 -10.38 3.85
C LEU A 96 -4.05 -10.95 4.00
N THR A 97 -4.42 -11.28 5.22
CA THR A 97 -5.76 -11.76 5.57
C THR A 97 -6.55 -10.63 6.23
N ALA A 98 -7.73 -10.35 5.69
CA ALA A 98 -8.68 -9.38 6.21
C ALA A 98 -10.02 -10.07 6.46
N GLY A 99 -10.31 -10.42 7.72
CA GLY A 99 -11.45 -11.26 8.05
C GLY A 99 -11.33 -12.64 7.38
N ALA A 100 -12.26 -12.97 6.50
CA ALA A 100 -12.26 -14.23 5.73
C ALA A 100 -11.60 -14.11 4.34
N THR A 101 -11.18 -12.91 3.93
CA THR A 101 -10.64 -12.66 2.59
C THR A 101 -9.12 -12.64 2.64
N HIS A 102 -8.50 -13.27 1.65
CA HIS A 102 -7.05 -13.28 1.47
C HIS A 102 -6.66 -12.41 0.28
N PHE A 103 -5.54 -11.70 0.43
CA PHE A 103 -4.96 -10.86 -0.61
C PHE A 103 -3.49 -11.24 -0.79
N ASP A 104 -3.07 -11.40 -2.03
CA ASP A 104 -1.68 -11.63 -2.39
C ASP A 104 -0.97 -10.29 -2.54
N VAL A 105 -0.10 -9.95 -1.59
CA VAL A 105 0.68 -8.72 -1.62
C VAL A 105 2.08 -9.02 -2.13
N ARG A 106 2.48 -8.38 -3.25
CA ARG A 106 3.80 -8.58 -3.85
C ARG A 106 4.51 -7.24 -4.03
N PHE A 107 5.78 -7.22 -3.68
CA PHE A 107 6.64 -6.05 -3.88
C PHE A 107 8.10 -6.46 -3.98
N SER A 108 8.89 -5.65 -4.67
CA SER A 108 10.32 -5.86 -4.84
C SER A 108 11.10 -4.73 -4.19
N VAL A 109 12.21 -5.05 -3.54
CA VAL A 109 13.12 -4.09 -2.92
C VAL A 109 14.44 -4.14 -3.66
N GLY A 110 14.85 -3.02 -4.28
CA GLY A 110 16.14 -2.92 -4.96
C GLY A 110 16.31 -3.81 -6.21
N VAL A 111 15.27 -4.53 -6.62
CA VAL A 111 15.23 -5.39 -7.83
C VAL A 111 14.01 -5.07 -8.68
N PRO A 112 13.99 -5.39 -9.99
CA PRO A 112 12.82 -5.18 -10.83
C PRO A 112 11.57 -5.87 -10.26
N PRO A 113 10.37 -5.29 -10.41
CA PRO A 113 9.13 -5.91 -9.96
C PRO A 113 8.78 -7.15 -10.81
N PRO A 114 8.00 -8.10 -10.26
CA PRO A 114 7.45 -9.22 -11.01
C PRO A 114 6.66 -8.76 -12.24
N ARG A 115 6.66 -9.55 -13.30
CA ARG A 115 5.97 -9.20 -14.56
C ARG A 115 4.49 -8.91 -14.39
N GLU A 116 3.84 -9.65 -13.49
CA GLU A 116 2.42 -9.46 -13.15
C GLU A 116 2.16 -8.06 -12.58
N CYS A 117 3.07 -7.56 -11.74
CA CYS A 117 3.00 -6.23 -11.14
C CYS A 117 3.29 -5.09 -12.12
N LEU A 118 4.02 -5.34 -13.19
CA LEU A 118 4.25 -4.35 -14.24
C LEU A 118 2.95 -3.97 -14.97
N ALA A 119 2.05 -4.93 -15.17
CA ALA A 119 0.78 -4.72 -15.85
C ALA A 119 -0.32 -4.20 -14.93
N ALA A 120 -0.49 -4.82 -13.76
CA ALA A 120 -1.62 -4.60 -12.85
C ALA A 120 -1.26 -3.78 -11.59
N GLY A 121 0.04 -3.61 -11.29
CA GLY A 121 0.49 -2.98 -10.05
C GLY A 121 0.17 -1.49 -9.95
N TYR A 122 0.02 -1.03 -8.71
CA TYR A 122 -0.10 0.39 -8.38
C TYR A 122 1.23 1.11 -8.66
N LYS A 123 1.17 2.23 -9.38
CA LYS A 123 2.33 3.11 -9.58
C LYS A 123 2.35 4.12 -8.44
N PRO A 124 3.23 3.97 -7.43
CA PRO A 124 3.29 4.92 -6.35
C PRO A 124 3.71 6.29 -6.89
N PRO A 125 3.22 7.40 -6.32
CA PRO A 125 3.79 8.71 -6.58
C PRO A 125 5.28 8.69 -6.19
N PRO A 126 6.12 9.50 -6.85
CA PRO A 126 7.54 9.59 -6.50
C PRO A 126 7.65 9.85 -5.00
N GLY A 127 8.38 8.99 -4.30
CA GLY A 127 8.50 9.04 -2.86
C GLY A 127 8.97 10.42 -2.42
N THR A 128 8.24 11.04 -1.51
CA THR A 128 8.67 12.30 -0.88
C THR A 128 9.86 11.98 0.01
N SER A 129 11.05 12.24 -0.49
CA SER A 129 12.26 12.17 0.31
C SER A 129 12.17 13.21 1.44
N PRO A 130 12.60 12.89 2.67
CA PRO A 130 12.61 13.86 3.78
C PRO A 130 13.40 15.12 3.45
N LEU A 131 14.32 15.07 2.50
CA LEU A 131 15.06 16.22 1.98
C LEU A 131 14.16 17.27 1.29
N VAL A 132 13.05 16.86 0.67
CA VAL A 132 12.09 17.81 0.06
C VAL A 132 11.43 18.68 1.14
N PHE A 133 11.12 18.11 2.30
CA PHE A 133 10.61 18.85 3.44
C PHE A 133 11.64 19.85 3.99
N LEU A 134 12.91 19.48 4.02
CA LEU A 134 14.00 20.36 4.45
C LEU A 134 14.15 21.55 3.51
N TRP A 135 14.09 21.35 2.19
CA TRP A 135 14.11 22.43 1.19
C TRP A 135 12.89 23.35 1.27
N LEU A 136 11.69 22.81 1.56
CA LEU A 136 10.50 23.61 1.78
C LEU A 136 10.63 24.51 3.02
N ILE A 137 11.20 24.00 4.12
CA ILE A 137 11.48 24.81 5.31
C ILE A 137 12.48 25.93 5.01
N VAL A 138 13.54 25.64 4.26
CA VAL A 138 14.53 26.64 3.83
C VAL A 138 13.86 27.74 3.00
N LEU A 139 13.03 27.39 2.03
CA LEU A 139 12.34 28.37 1.17
C LEU A 139 11.33 29.21 1.93
N VAL A 140 10.54 28.59 2.82
CA VAL A 140 9.42 29.29 3.49
C VAL A 140 9.88 30.11 4.71
N VAL A 141 10.96 29.70 5.37
CA VAL A 141 11.41 30.33 6.61
C VAL A 141 12.66 31.19 6.40
N ILE A 142 13.69 30.64 5.76
CA ILE A 142 15.02 31.30 5.69
C ILE A 142 14.97 32.48 4.73
N ILE A 143 14.32 32.38 3.57
CA ILE A 143 14.29 33.46 2.59
C ILE A 143 13.51 34.69 3.11
N PRO A 144 12.30 34.57 3.67
CA PRO A 144 11.61 35.73 4.25
C PRO A 144 12.35 36.37 5.40
N VAL A 145 12.97 35.56 6.28
CA VAL A 145 13.76 36.08 7.40
C VAL A 145 14.98 36.86 6.91
N ALA A 146 15.71 36.32 5.93
CA ALA A 146 16.86 37.01 5.33
C ALA A 146 16.44 38.32 4.65
N PHE A 147 15.30 38.33 3.95
CA PHE A 147 14.75 39.54 3.34
C PHE A 147 14.33 40.58 4.37
N TRP A 148 13.68 40.16 5.46
CA TRP A 148 13.28 41.02 6.55
C TRP A 148 14.46 41.66 7.29
N VAL A 149 15.53 40.88 7.57
CA VAL A 149 16.76 41.38 8.18
C VAL A 149 17.43 42.41 7.26
N ARG A 150 17.52 42.12 5.95
CA ARG A 150 18.10 43.03 4.96
C ARG A 150 17.33 44.34 4.86
N SER A 151 16.00 44.31 4.87
CA SER A 151 15.14 45.51 4.81
C SER A 151 15.32 46.41 6.05
N ARG A 152 15.55 45.83 7.21
CA ARG A 152 15.82 46.60 8.45
C ARG A 152 17.20 47.24 8.47
N LEU A 153 18.20 46.61 7.88
CA LEU A 153 19.55 47.16 7.80
C LEU A 153 19.67 48.29 6.77
N SER A 154 18.92 48.22 5.66
CA SER A 154 18.92 49.26 4.61
C SER A 154 18.14 50.54 5.01
N GLY A 155 17.29 50.50 6.01
CA GLY A 155 16.53 51.66 6.48
C GLY A 155 17.24 52.49 7.57
N ARG A 156 18.53 52.28 7.82
CA ARG A 156 19.33 52.99 8.82
C ARG A 156 20.52 53.78 8.24
N LEU A 157 20.52 54.04 6.94
CA LEU A 157 21.48 54.95 6.26
C LEU A 157 20.77 56.21 5.84
#